data_94db0218d3ec72335b65c79dbbf84216
#
_entry.id   94db0218d3ec72335b65c79dbbf84216
#
_cell.length_a   1.000
_cell.length_b   1.000
_cell.length_c   1.000
_cell.angle_alpha   90.00
_cell.angle_beta   90.00
_cell.angle_gamma   90.00
#
_symmetry.space_group_name_H-M   'P 1'
#
loop_
_entity.id
_entity.type
_entity.pdbx_description
1 polymer ?
#
loop_
_entity_poly.entity_id
_entity_poly.type
_entity_poly.pdbx_seq_one_letter_code
_entity_poly.pdbx_strand_id
1 'polypeptide(L)'
;MQYSICALPGDGIGPEIVREARKVLEKVAELEGFSLKFTEKAFGGAAIDLYGEPLPQDTLEACKASEAVLMGSIGGKVGVSPWYSLPVEKRPEAGLLSLRKQLGLFCNLRPAKLYKELRDACPLKEEIIGDGFDIMMIRELTGGLYFGKRSITEENGEEVARDELIYRAHEIERIGRIAFSLAKARGGRLCSVDKANVLDSSRLWRKIFTKLGEEEKDVELRHALVDSTAMELVRNPRNFSVIVTENMFGDILSDEMAEIAGSLGMLPSASLGENAFGLYEPSGGSAPDIAGQNIANPLATILSAAMLLELSLGEKKAAARVENAVEKVLALGGRTKDIFSGKEGEKLLSCSEMGDFVVAQL
;
A
#
# COMPACT_ATOMS: atom_id res chain seq x y z
N MET A 1 -5.24 16.59 -22.38
CA MET A 1 -3.98 15.85 -22.16
C MET A 1 -4.32 14.38 -22.14
N GLN A 2 -3.42 13.47 -22.58
CA GLN A 2 -3.63 12.03 -22.51
C GLN A 2 -2.49 11.39 -21.72
N TYR A 3 -2.83 10.54 -20.76
CA TYR A 3 -1.87 9.79 -19.94
C TYR A 3 -1.94 8.30 -20.25
N SER A 4 -0.81 7.61 -20.17
CA SER A 4 -0.70 6.15 -20.33
C SER A 4 -0.55 5.48 -18.95
N ILE A 5 -1.36 4.46 -18.71
CA ILE A 5 -1.35 3.68 -17.47
C ILE A 5 -1.19 2.20 -17.82
N CYS A 6 -0.18 1.55 -17.22
CA CYS A 6 -0.09 0.11 -17.25
C CYS A 6 -0.99 -0.49 -16.17
N ALA A 7 -1.95 -1.33 -16.54
CA ALA A 7 -2.83 -2.02 -15.61
C ALA A 7 -2.33 -3.47 -15.42
N LEU A 8 -2.10 -3.86 -14.18
CA LEU A 8 -1.68 -5.20 -13.75
C LEU A 8 -2.77 -5.79 -12.83
N PRO A 9 -3.84 -6.40 -13.37
CA PRO A 9 -4.91 -6.96 -12.54
C PRO A 9 -4.39 -7.98 -11.52
N GLY A 10 -3.44 -8.82 -11.91
CA GLY A 10 -2.82 -9.82 -11.03
C GLY A 10 -3.74 -10.99 -10.71
N ASP A 11 -3.78 -11.41 -9.44
CA ASP A 11 -4.36 -12.65 -8.96
C ASP A 11 -5.59 -12.43 -8.07
N GLY A 12 -6.35 -13.48 -7.84
CA GLY A 12 -7.44 -13.50 -6.87
C GLY A 12 -8.51 -12.45 -7.14
N ILE A 13 -8.75 -11.55 -6.17
CA ILE A 13 -9.71 -10.43 -6.31
C ILE A 13 -9.18 -9.29 -7.18
N GLY A 14 -7.89 -9.29 -7.54
CA GLY A 14 -7.23 -8.21 -8.29
C GLY A 14 -7.98 -7.77 -9.56
N PRO A 15 -8.39 -8.68 -10.45
CA PRO A 15 -9.17 -8.32 -11.65
C PRO A 15 -10.49 -7.61 -11.36
N GLU A 16 -11.17 -7.98 -10.27
CA GLU A 16 -12.44 -7.36 -9.87
C GLU A 16 -12.23 -5.92 -9.41
N ILE A 17 -11.30 -5.72 -8.47
CA ILE A 17 -11.04 -4.39 -7.86
C ILE A 17 -10.38 -3.40 -8.83
N VAL A 18 -9.50 -3.88 -9.73
CA VAL A 18 -8.88 -3.02 -10.78
C VAL A 18 -9.92 -2.56 -11.79
N ARG A 19 -10.86 -3.44 -12.18
CA ARG A 19 -11.96 -3.07 -13.06
C ARG A 19 -12.78 -1.91 -12.48
N GLU A 20 -13.09 -1.95 -11.18
CA GLU A 20 -13.85 -0.89 -10.52
C GLU A 20 -13.05 0.42 -10.42
N ALA A 21 -11.79 0.35 -10.06
CA ALA A 21 -10.91 1.52 -10.04
C ALA A 21 -10.76 2.15 -11.44
N ARG A 22 -10.67 1.34 -12.48
CA ARG A 22 -10.60 1.81 -13.86
C ARG A 22 -11.87 2.55 -14.27
N LYS A 23 -13.08 2.04 -13.93
CA LYS A 23 -14.35 2.76 -14.18
C LYS A 23 -14.34 4.17 -13.55
N VAL A 24 -13.88 4.27 -12.31
CA VAL A 24 -13.77 5.55 -11.60
C VAL A 24 -12.78 6.48 -12.28
N LEU A 25 -11.59 5.98 -12.65
CA LEU A 25 -10.57 6.74 -13.37
C LEU A 25 -11.07 7.26 -14.73
N GLU A 26 -11.71 6.41 -15.52
CA GLU A 26 -12.28 6.79 -16.83
C GLU A 26 -13.33 7.89 -16.67
N LYS A 27 -14.21 7.76 -15.66
CA LYS A 27 -15.26 8.76 -15.42
C LYS A 27 -14.73 10.09 -14.90
N VAL A 28 -13.79 10.08 -13.95
CA VAL A 28 -13.22 11.34 -13.45
C VAL A 28 -12.39 12.04 -14.52
N ALA A 29 -11.68 11.29 -15.38
CA ALA A 29 -10.95 11.85 -16.51
C ALA A 29 -11.88 12.57 -17.50
N GLU A 30 -13.03 11.97 -17.83
CA GLU A 30 -14.09 12.62 -18.64
C GLU A 30 -14.54 13.93 -18.01
N LEU A 31 -14.83 13.94 -16.70
CA LEU A 31 -15.33 15.10 -15.97
C LEU A 31 -14.31 16.25 -15.85
N GLU A 32 -13.01 15.91 -15.75
CA GLU A 32 -11.92 16.89 -15.60
C GLU A 32 -11.21 17.21 -16.93
N GLY A 33 -11.65 16.63 -18.06
CA GLY A 33 -11.22 17.02 -19.41
C GLY A 33 -9.86 16.47 -19.87
N PHE A 34 -9.44 15.31 -19.36
CA PHE A 34 -8.28 14.56 -19.85
C PHE A 34 -8.67 13.15 -20.27
N SER A 35 -7.75 12.38 -20.84
CA SER A 35 -8.00 10.99 -21.26
C SER A 35 -6.93 10.05 -20.74
N LEU A 36 -7.33 8.80 -20.52
CA LEU A 36 -6.46 7.74 -20.03
C LEU A 36 -6.38 6.63 -21.09
N LYS A 37 -5.15 6.18 -21.37
CA LYS A 37 -4.89 5.01 -22.21
C LYS A 37 -4.37 3.88 -21.33
N PHE A 38 -5.14 2.81 -21.19
CA PHE A 38 -4.74 1.65 -20.43
C PHE A 38 -4.05 0.60 -21.31
N THR A 39 -2.92 0.07 -20.82
CA THR A 39 -2.26 -1.11 -21.37
C THR A 39 -2.30 -2.19 -20.28
N GLU A 40 -3.10 -3.24 -20.51
CA GLU A 40 -3.22 -4.33 -19.55
C GLU A 40 -2.19 -5.41 -19.81
N LYS A 41 -1.53 -5.92 -18.75
CA LYS A 41 -0.52 -6.95 -18.80
C LYS A 41 -0.73 -7.99 -17.69
N ALA A 42 -0.40 -9.25 -17.99
CA ALA A 42 -0.38 -10.30 -17.00
C ALA A 42 0.80 -10.12 -16.03
N PHE A 43 0.54 -10.41 -14.75
CA PHE A 43 1.52 -10.26 -13.67
C PHE A 43 1.20 -11.24 -12.53
N GLY A 44 2.20 -11.62 -11.72
CA GLY A 44 2.01 -12.53 -10.60
C GLY A 44 1.74 -13.97 -11.01
N GLY A 45 0.83 -14.63 -10.33
CA GLY A 45 0.40 -15.99 -10.62
C GLY A 45 -0.25 -16.14 -11.99
N ALA A 46 -1.05 -15.17 -12.40
CA ALA A 46 -1.66 -15.13 -13.73
C ALA A 46 -0.59 -15.14 -14.85
N ALA A 47 0.54 -14.46 -14.64
CA ALA A 47 1.65 -14.49 -15.60
C ALA A 47 2.40 -15.83 -15.56
N ILE A 48 2.56 -16.44 -14.38
CA ILE A 48 3.13 -17.79 -14.27
C ILE A 48 2.31 -18.80 -15.06
N ASP A 49 0.99 -18.75 -14.94
CA ASP A 49 0.09 -19.67 -15.65
C ASP A 49 0.16 -19.52 -17.17
N LEU A 50 0.36 -18.30 -17.67
CA LEU A 50 0.43 -18.00 -19.10
C LEU A 50 1.84 -18.17 -19.71
N TYR A 51 2.89 -17.78 -18.96
CA TYR A 51 4.23 -17.61 -19.50
C TYR A 51 5.32 -18.36 -18.72
N GLY A 52 4.99 -18.95 -17.56
CA GLY A 52 5.94 -19.69 -16.70
C GLY A 52 6.82 -18.78 -15.83
N GLU A 53 6.55 -17.48 -15.79
CA GLU A 53 7.30 -16.50 -14.99
C GLU A 53 6.38 -15.40 -14.43
N PRO A 54 6.64 -14.90 -13.19
CA PRO A 54 5.75 -13.93 -12.52
C PRO A 54 5.84 -12.52 -13.07
N LEU A 55 6.92 -12.15 -13.76
CA LEU A 55 7.16 -10.84 -14.36
C LEU A 55 7.74 -11.01 -15.76
N PRO A 56 6.91 -11.18 -16.80
CA PRO A 56 7.37 -11.20 -18.20
C PRO A 56 8.05 -9.90 -18.60
N GLN A 57 9.04 -10.01 -19.48
CA GLN A 57 9.82 -8.86 -19.95
C GLN A 57 8.91 -7.79 -20.62
N ASP A 58 7.93 -8.20 -21.41
CA ASP A 58 6.98 -7.29 -22.06
C ASP A 58 6.06 -6.56 -21.07
N THR A 59 5.76 -7.17 -19.91
CA THR A 59 5.06 -6.54 -18.80
C THR A 59 5.93 -5.44 -18.17
N LEU A 60 7.19 -5.74 -17.90
CA LEU A 60 8.13 -4.76 -17.35
C LEU A 60 8.33 -3.57 -18.30
N GLU A 61 8.47 -3.83 -19.61
CA GLU A 61 8.60 -2.79 -20.63
C GLU A 61 7.34 -1.91 -20.72
N ALA A 62 6.15 -2.50 -20.65
CA ALA A 62 4.91 -1.77 -20.62
C ALA A 62 4.80 -0.87 -19.37
N CYS A 63 5.23 -1.35 -18.20
CA CYS A 63 5.29 -0.53 -16.99
C CYS A 63 6.24 0.67 -17.18
N LYS A 64 7.45 0.44 -17.70
CA LYS A 64 8.44 1.51 -17.92
C LYS A 64 8.00 2.54 -18.96
N ALA A 65 7.16 2.14 -19.93
CA ALA A 65 6.66 3.01 -20.99
C ALA A 65 5.41 3.82 -20.60
N SER A 66 4.87 3.63 -19.40
CA SER A 66 3.67 4.30 -18.89
C SER A 66 4.04 5.40 -17.89
N GLU A 67 3.13 6.36 -17.67
CA GLU A 67 3.29 7.40 -16.64
C GLU A 67 3.07 6.85 -15.23
N ALA A 68 2.25 5.78 -15.10
CA ALA A 68 1.99 5.12 -13.82
C ALA A 68 1.56 3.67 -14.03
N VAL A 69 1.65 2.88 -12.96
CA VAL A 69 1.14 1.50 -12.91
C VAL A 69 0.00 1.40 -11.90
N LEU A 70 -1.15 0.90 -12.32
CA LEU A 70 -2.25 0.51 -11.45
C LEU A 70 -2.25 -1.01 -11.30
N MET A 71 -2.07 -1.52 -10.09
CA MET A 71 -2.02 -2.94 -9.82
C MET A 71 -3.14 -3.37 -8.89
N GLY A 72 -3.64 -4.60 -9.09
CA GLY A 72 -4.57 -5.24 -8.17
C GLY A 72 -3.83 -5.92 -7.02
N SER A 73 -3.85 -7.24 -7.02
CA SER A 73 -3.20 -8.03 -5.99
C SER A 73 -2.45 -9.21 -6.61
N ILE A 74 -1.50 -9.77 -5.88
CA ILE A 74 -0.74 -10.93 -6.35
C ILE A 74 -0.69 -12.03 -5.29
N GLY A 75 -0.39 -13.24 -5.75
CA GLY A 75 -0.19 -14.39 -4.90
C GLY A 75 -1.46 -15.21 -4.68
N GLY A 76 -1.32 -16.27 -3.93
CA GLY A 76 -2.37 -17.22 -3.62
C GLY A 76 -2.28 -17.72 -2.19
N LYS A 77 -3.02 -18.79 -1.88
CA LYS A 77 -2.99 -19.41 -0.55
C LYS A 77 -1.69 -20.20 -0.39
N VAL A 78 -0.84 -19.77 0.53
CA VAL A 78 0.43 -20.44 0.84
C VAL A 78 0.20 -21.90 1.20
N GLY A 79 0.99 -22.80 0.60
CA GLY A 79 0.87 -24.24 0.78
C GLY A 79 -0.29 -24.91 0.04
N VAL A 80 -1.14 -24.14 -0.67
CA VAL A 80 -2.29 -24.66 -1.42
C VAL A 80 -2.18 -24.32 -2.91
N SER A 81 -1.91 -23.06 -3.25
CA SER A 81 -1.79 -22.63 -4.65
C SER A 81 -0.57 -23.27 -5.31
N PRO A 82 -0.69 -23.75 -6.57
CA PRO A 82 0.37 -24.50 -7.26
C PRO A 82 1.67 -23.72 -7.40
N TRP A 83 1.62 -22.40 -7.40
CA TRP A 83 2.80 -21.53 -7.52
C TRP A 83 3.80 -21.69 -6.37
N TYR A 84 3.35 -22.15 -5.18
CA TYR A 84 4.23 -22.36 -4.02
C TYR A 84 5.03 -23.65 -4.08
N SER A 85 4.76 -24.54 -5.05
CA SER A 85 5.63 -25.66 -5.40
C SER A 85 6.84 -25.25 -6.25
N LEU A 86 6.81 -24.03 -6.80
CA LEU A 86 7.92 -23.48 -7.60
C LEU A 86 9.05 -22.98 -6.68
N PRO A 87 10.29 -22.92 -7.22
CA PRO A 87 11.39 -22.22 -6.56
C PRO A 87 10.98 -20.81 -6.14
N VAL A 88 11.52 -20.31 -5.01
CA VAL A 88 11.10 -19.04 -4.39
C VAL A 88 11.21 -17.86 -5.36
N GLU A 89 12.25 -17.85 -6.22
CA GLU A 89 12.51 -16.81 -7.22
C GLU A 89 11.51 -16.82 -8.39
N LYS A 90 10.67 -17.83 -8.50
CA LYS A 90 9.63 -17.97 -9.53
C LYS A 90 8.21 -17.78 -8.98
N ARG A 91 8.07 -17.49 -7.71
CA ARG A 91 6.75 -17.26 -7.08
C ARG A 91 6.23 -15.84 -7.37
N PRO A 92 4.93 -15.60 -7.24
CA PRO A 92 4.33 -14.28 -7.48
C PRO A 92 5.02 -13.15 -6.71
N GLU A 93 5.35 -13.36 -5.43
CA GLU A 93 6.01 -12.39 -4.56
C GLU A 93 7.39 -11.96 -5.07
N ALA A 94 8.15 -12.91 -5.66
CA ALA A 94 9.45 -12.59 -6.27
C ALA A 94 9.28 -11.67 -7.49
N GLY A 95 8.18 -11.84 -8.25
CA GLY A 95 7.82 -10.93 -9.34
C GLY A 95 7.60 -9.51 -8.84
N LEU A 96 6.88 -9.32 -7.74
CA LEU A 96 6.62 -8.00 -7.15
C LEU A 96 7.90 -7.34 -6.63
N LEU A 97 8.72 -8.06 -5.90
CA LEU A 97 10.01 -7.55 -5.42
C LEU A 97 10.93 -7.15 -6.59
N SER A 98 10.95 -7.96 -7.65
CA SER A 98 11.70 -7.67 -8.88
C SER A 98 11.16 -6.42 -9.58
N LEU A 99 9.83 -6.29 -9.74
CA LEU A 99 9.19 -5.14 -10.37
C LEU A 99 9.53 -3.84 -9.62
N ARG A 100 9.34 -3.80 -8.30
CA ARG A 100 9.66 -2.65 -7.46
C ARG A 100 11.13 -2.23 -7.58
N LYS A 101 12.04 -3.21 -7.57
CA LYS A 101 13.47 -2.97 -7.73
C LYS A 101 13.82 -2.41 -9.11
N GLN A 102 13.28 -3.01 -10.19
CA GLN A 102 13.57 -2.62 -11.55
C GLN A 102 12.97 -1.26 -11.96
N LEU A 103 11.91 -0.86 -11.28
CA LEU A 103 11.28 0.46 -11.42
C LEU A 103 11.85 1.49 -10.44
N GLY A 104 12.76 1.10 -9.54
CA GLY A 104 13.39 2.00 -8.58
C GLY A 104 12.44 2.54 -7.50
N LEU A 105 11.39 1.79 -7.15
CA LEU A 105 10.35 2.21 -6.21
C LEU A 105 10.78 1.89 -4.77
N PHE A 106 11.29 2.87 -4.06
CA PHE A 106 11.85 2.66 -2.73
C PHE A 106 10.99 3.21 -1.57
N CYS A 107 10.02 4.06 -1.87
CA CYS A 107 9.16 4.70 -0.88
C CYS A 107 7.72 4.22 -1.04
N ASN A 108 7.19 3.53 -0.05
CA ASN A 108 5.80 3.09 -0.06
C ASN A 108 5.00 3.92 0.94
N LEU A 109 3.98 4.60 0.43
CA LEU A 109 3.04 5.41 1.19
C LEU A 109 1.77 4.61 1.45
N ARG A 110 1.38 4.47 2.70
CA ARG A 110 0.17 3.77 3.16
C ARG A 110 -0.62 4.65 4.13
N PRO A 111 -1.56 5.48 3.64
CA PRO A 111 -2.41 6.28 4.51
C PRO A 111 -3.48 5.41 5.18
N ALA A 112 -3.60 5.47 6.50
CA ALA A 112 -4.66 4.83 7.27
C ALA A 112 -5.51 5.90 7.93
N LYS A 113 -6.73 6.10 7.40
CA LYS A 113 -7.70 7.08 7.89
C LYS A 113 -8.91 6.35 8.45
N LEU A 114 -9.27 6.64 9.70
CA LEU A 114 -10.55 6.19 10.25
C LEU A 114 -11.65 7.14 9.77
N TYR A 115 -12.48 6.68 8.85
CA TYR A 115 -13.67 7.41 8.44
C TYR A 115 -14.72 7.40 9.55
N LYS A 116 -15.38 8.53 9.78
CA LYS A 116 -16.41 8.64 10.82
C LYS A 116 -17.57 7.66 10.62
N GLU A 117 -17.85 7.33 9.38
CA GLU A 117 -18.88 6.37 8.95
C GLU A 117 -18.49 4.91 9.19
N LEU A 118 -17.20 4.64 9.46
CA LEU A 118 -16.64 3.31 9.70
C LEU A 118 -16.17 3.12 11.15
N ARG A 119 -16.55 4.00 12.07
CA ARG A 119 -16.15 3.90 13.49
C ARG A 119 -16.55 2.57 14.12
N ASP A 120 -17.67 2.01 13.69
CA ASP A 120 -18.15 0.72 14.19
C ASP A 120 -17.36 -0.49 13.66
N ALA A 121 -16.67 -0.32 12.54
CA ALA A 121 -15.75 -1.34 12.02
C ALA A 121 -14.38 -1.29 12.72
N CYS A 122 -14.06 -0.18 13.41
CA CYS A 122 -12.85 -0.04 14.20
C CYS A 122 -12.95 -0.91 15.48
N PRO A 123 -11.98 -1.79 15.77
CA PRO A 123 -12.01 -2.64 16.96
C PRO A 123 -11.65 -1.91 18.25
N LEU A 124 -11.21 -0.65 18.15
CA LEU A 124 -10.79 0.15 19.30
C LEU A 124 -12.01 0.82 19.98
N LYS A 125 -11.87 1.04 21.28
CA LYS A 125 -12.91 1.74 22.07
C LYS A 125 -13.04 3.20 21.66
N GLU A 126 -14.24 3.77 21.81
CA GLU A 126 -14.55 5.16 21.48
C GLU A 126 -13.63 6.18 22.18
N GLU A 127 -13.27 5.95 23.45
CA GLU A 127 -12.35 6.82 24.18
C GLU A 127 -10.93 6.85 23.61
N ILE A 128 -10.51 5.76 22.92
CA ILE A 128 -9.21 5.66 22.26
C ILE A 128 -9.22 6.40 20.93
N ILE A 129 -10.24 6.15 20.11
CA ILE A 129 -10.33 6.75 18.78
C ILE A 129 -10.70 8.24 18.80
N GLY A 130 -11.43 8.70 19.82
CA GLY A 130 -11.83 10.11 19.96
C GLY A 130 -12.49 10.64 18.68
N ASP A 131 -11.93 11.70 18.07
CA ASP A 131 -12.42 12.28 16.81
C ASP A 131 -11.93 11.52 15.55
N GLY A 132 -11.24 10.40 15.72
CA GLY A 132 -10.62 9.63 14.65
C GLY A 132 -9.12 9.87 14.54
N PHE A 133 -8.50 9.25 13.55
CA PHE A 133 -7.09 9.40 13.24
C PHE A 133 -6.86 9.34 11.73
N ASP A 134 -5.77 9.95 11.29
CA ASP A 134 -5.28 9.94 9.91
C ASP A 134 -3.75 9.84 9.96
N ILE A 135 -3.24 8.65 9.75
CA ILE A 135 -1.83 8.30 9.89
C ILE A 135 -1.24 7.97 8.51
N MET A 136 -0.14 8.61 8.15
CA MET A 136 0.62 8.26 6.96
C MET A 136 1.79 7.36 7.36
N MET A 137 1.76 6.09 6.95
CA MET A 137 2.92 5.20 7.04
C MET A 137 3.80 5.37 5.81
N ILE A 138 5.10 5.58 6.03
CA ILE A 138 6.14 5.62 5.01
C ILE A 138 7.05 4.42 5.25
N ARG A 139 6.96 3.43 4.37
CA ARG A 139 7.73 2.19 4.41
C ARG A 139 8.87 2.26 3.41
N GLU A 140 10.12 2.06 3.84
CA GLU A 140 11.20 1.78 2.90
C GLU A 140 10.90 0.43 2.21
N LEU A 141 11.08 0.35 0.89
CA LEU A 141 10.50 -0.74 0.10
C LEU A 141 11.51 -1.63 -0.62
N THR A 142 12.78 -1.22 -0.74
CA THR A 142 13.78 -1.90 -1.59
C THR A 142 15.04 -2.32 -0.85
N GLY A 143 15.06 -2.17 0.47
CA GLY A 143 16.13 -2.60 1.36
C GLY A 143 15.69 -3.65 2.38
N GLY A 144 16.53 -3.84 3.38
CA GLY A 144 16.24 -4.66 4.54
C GLY A 144 16.23 -6.16 4.30
N LEU A 145 15.46 -6.84 5.12
CA LEU A 145 15.39 -8.31 5.17
C LEU A 145 14.89 -8.94 3.87
N TYR A 146 13.93 -8.29 3.20
CA TYR A 146 13.30 -8.84 1.98
C TYR A 146 14.23 -8.83 0.75
N PHE A 147 15.29 -8.03 0.77
CA PHE A 147 16.27 -7.91 -0.31
C PHE A 147 17.68 -8.41 0.04
N GLY A 148 17.86 -8.91 1.26
CA GLY A 148 19.10 -9.51 1.71
C GLY A 148 19.34 -10.90 1.12
N LYS A 149 20.53 -11.43 1.36
CA LYS A 149 20.86 -12.81 0.97
C LYS A 149 20.10 -13.79 1.86
N ARG A 150 19.64 -14.87 1.27
CA ARG A 150 18.93 -15.96 1.94
C ARG A 150 19.59 -17.27 1.64
N SER A 151 19.63 -18.17 2.60
CA SER A 151 20.11 -19.53 2.40
C SER A 151 19.50 -20.50 3.40
N ILE A 152 19.28 -21.72 2.98
CA ILE A 152 19.10 -22.88 3.83
C ILE A 152 20.28 -23.80 3.52
N THR A 153 21.08 -24.13 4.52
CA THR A 153 22.29 -24.97 4.41
C THR A 153 22.22 -26.09 5.44
N GLU A 154 22.95 -27.17 5.20
CA GLU A 154 23.14 -28.20 6.20
C GLU A 154 24.49 -27.98 6.91
N GLU A 155 24.47 -27.90 8.23
CA GLU A 155 25.65 -27.71 9.08
C GLU A 155 25.59 -28.72 10.25
N ASN A 156 26.60 -29.55 10.37
CA ASN A 156 26.69 -30.59 11.43
C ASN A 156 25.46 -31.52 11.51
N GLY A 157 24.79 -31.78 10.37
CA GLY A 157 23.61 -32.63 10.31
C GLY A 157 22.29 -31.94 10.65
N GLU A 158 22.29 -30.61 10.75
CA GLU A 158 21.10 -29.77 10.97
C GLU A 158 20.87 -28.78 9.82
N GLU A 159 19.61 -28.54 9.47
CA GLU A 159 19.25 -27.46 8.54
C GLU A 159 19.39 -26.10 9.26
N VAL A 160 20.11 -25.17 8.62
CA VAL A 160 20.32 -23.82 9.11
C VAL A 160 19.79 -22.81 8.11
N ALA A 161 18.77 -22.05 8.48
CA ALA A 161 18.22 -20.97 7.69
C ALA A 161 18.83 -19.62 8.08
N ARG A 162 19.18 -18.80 7.08
CA ARG A 162 19.74 -17.44 7.25
C ARG A 162 19.07 -16.46 6.34
N ASP A 163 18.67 -15.33 6.91
CA ASP A 163 18.22 -14.16 6.20
C ASP A 163 19.06 -12.95 6.64
N GLU A 164 19.58 -12.18 5.69
CA GLU A 164 20.46 -11.06 5.95
C GLU A 164 19.67 -9.75 5.87
N LEU A 165 19.72 -8.93 6.93
CA LEU A 165 19.12 -7.60 6.97
C LEU A 165 20.19 -6.55 6.68
N ILE A 166 20.08 -5.85 5.55
CA ILE A 166 21.05 -4.84 5.12
C ILE A 166 20.37 -3.52 4.83
N TYR A 167 20.92 -2.43 5.36
CA TYR A 167 20.62 -1.06 4.96
C TYR A 167 21.90 -0.26 4.75
N ARG A 168 21.93 0.52 3.68
CA ARG A 168 22.98 1.49 3.40
C ARG A 168 22.56 2.89 3.80
N ALA A 169 23.50 3.73 4.15
CA ALA A 169 23.23 5.09 4.61
C ALA A 169 22.38 5.90 3.61
N HIS A 170 22.67 5.82 2.31
CA HIS A 170 21.93 6.54 1.28
C HIS A 170 20.48 6.04 1.12
N GLU A 171 20.21 4.75 1.36
CA GLU A 171 18.85 4.18 1.31
C GLU A 171 17.99 4.75 2.43
N ILE A 172 18.57 4.91 3.62
CA ILE A 172 17.89 5.52 4.77
C ILE A 172 17.74 7.04 4.57
N GLU A 173 18.77 7.72 4.08
CA GLU A 173 18.73 9.16 3.87
C GLU A 173 17.66 9.57 2.85
N ARG A 174 17.56 8.87 1.69
CA ARG A 174 16.58 9.21 0.65
C ARG A 174 15.14 9.11 1.14
N ILE A 175 14.79 8.06 1.90
CA ILE A 175 13.44 7.93 2.44
C ILE A 175 13.21 8.91 3.61
N GLY A 176 14.25 9.21 4.39
CA GLY A 176 14.20 10.21 5.44
C GLY A 176 13.80 11.58 4.91
N ARG A 177 14.41 12.05 3.81
CA ARG A 177 14.07 13.33 3.19
C ARG A 177 12.62 13.41 2.73
N ILE A 178 12.08 12.31 2.16
CA ILE A 178 10.65 12.24 1.81
C ILE A 178 9.79 12.30 3.07
N ALA A 179 10.16 11.57 4.12
CA ALA A 179 9.40 11.53 5.37
C ALA A 179 9.33 12.90 6.05
N PHE A 180 10.43 13.65 6.10
CA PHE A 180 10.43 15.01 6.63
C PHE A 180 9.59 15.98 5.79
N SER A 181 9.66 15.88 4.45
CA SER A 181 8.83 16.70 3.54
C SER A 181 7.34 16.44 3.75
N LEU A 182 6.93 15.17 3.82
CA LEU A 182 5.54 14.80 4.09
C LEU A 182 5.09 15.19 5.49
N ALA A 183 5.94 15.05 6.50
CA ALA A 183 5.63 15.48 7.86
C ALA A 183 5.36 16.99 7.92
N LYS A 184 6.17 17.82 7.25
CA LYS A 184 5.92 19.28 7.13
C LYS A 184 4.53 19.57 6.56
N ALA A 185 4.16 18.90 5.47
CA ALA A 185 2.85 19.06 4.83
C ALA A 185 1.68 18.61 5.70
N ARG A 186 1.92 17.74 6.71
CA ARG A 186 0.92 17.14 7.60
C ARG A 186 1.00 17.64 9.05
N GLY A 187 1.52 18.82 9.28
CA GLY A 187 1.52 19.47 10.62
C GLY A 187 2.79 19.26 11.45
N GLY A 188 3.88 18.79 10.83
CA GLY A 188 5.23 18.84 11.40
C GLY A 188 5.57 17.77 12.45
N ARG A 189 4.85 16.62 12.51
CA ARG A 189 5.14 15.53 13.43
C ARG A 189 5.57 14.26 12.71
N LEU A 190 6.78 13.76 12.99
CA LEU A 190 7.37 12.55 12.41
C LEU A 190 7.80 11.57 13.50
N CYS A 191 7.32 10.33 13.41
CA CYS A 191 7.78 9.22 14.23
C CYS A 191 8.66 8.29 13.40
N SER A 192 9.96 8.26 13.68
CA SER A 192 10.92 7.31 13.10
C SER A 192 10.95 6.03 13.93
N VAL A 193 10.56 4.92 13.34
CA VAL A 193 10.40 3.62 14.03
C VAL A 193 11.53 2.67 13.65
N ASP A 194 12.15 2.06 14.67
CA ASP A 194 13.29 1.17 14.52
C ASP A 194 13.36 0.11 15.64
N LYS A 195 14.44 -0.67 15.69
CA LYS A 195 14.78 -1.61 16.77
C LYS A 195 16.23 -1.39 17.25
N ALA A 196 16.61 -0.11 17.47
CA ALA A 196 17.99 0.30 17.73
C ALA A 196 18.59 -0.26 19.04
N ASN A 197 17.76 -0.70 19.98
CA ASN A 197 18.22 -1.38 21.19
C ASN A 197 18.85 -2.76 20.90
N VAL A 198 18.58 -3.36 19.72
CA VAL A 198 19.07 -4.70 19.34
C VAL A 198 19.87 -4.68 18.04
N LEU A 199 19.37 -4.04 16.96
CA LEU A 199 19.88 -4.18 15.60
C LEU A 199 20.85 -3.04 15.20
N ASP A 200 21.96 -3.40 14.56
CA ASP A 200 22.91 -2.41 14.02
C ASP A 200 22.33 -1.62 12.84
N SER A 201 21.54 -2.25 11.97
CA SER A 201 20.80 -1.58 10.91
C SER A 201 19.88 -0.49 11.45
N SER A 202 19.18 -0.76 12.55
CA SER A 202 18.32 0.20 13.23
C SER A 202 19.12 1.31 13.96
N ARG A 203 20.32 0.99 14.48
CA ARG A 203 21.22 2.03 15.02
C ARG A 203 21.70 3.00 13.94
N LEU A 204 22.03 2.49 12.75
CA LEU A 204 22.35 3.32 11.58
C LEU A 204 21.14 4.16 11.14
N TRP A 205 19.94 3.55 11.09
CA TRP A 205 18.69 4.22 10.80
C TRP A 205 18.47 5.42 11.72
N ARG A 206 18.48 5.18 13.02
CA ARG A 206 18.30 6.23 14.04
C ARG A 206 19.35 7.34 13.96
N LYS A 207 20.61 6.98 13.74
CA LYS A 207 21.71 7.95 13.56
C LYS A 207 21.45 8.92 12.40
N ILE A 208 20.98 8.38 11.25
CA ILE A 208 20.71 9.19 10.05
C ILE A 208 19.48 10.07 10.28
N PHE A 209 18.40 9.52 10.83
CA PHE A 209 17.21 10.30 11.13
C PHE A 209 17.45 11.40 12.16
N THR A 210 18.29 11.15 13.16
CA THR A 210 18.71 12.21 14.12
C THR A 210 19.42 13.35 13.39
N LYS A 211 20.37 13.02 12.49
CA LYS A 211 21.07 14.03 11.69
C LYS A 211 20.11 14.84 10.82
N LEU A 212 19.17 14.17 10.13
CA LEU A 212 18.16 14.85 9.31
C LEU A 212 17.25 15.74 10.18
N GLY A 213 16.90 15.32 11.39
CA GLY A 213 16.12 16.13 12.33
C GLY A 213 16.85 17.39 12.80
N GLU A 214 18.18 17.37 12.85
CA GLU A 214 18.98 18.58 13.12
C GLU A 214 18.94 19.58 11.94
N GLU A 215 18.78 19.09 10.71
CA GLU A 215 18.64 19.91 9.50
C GLU A 215 17.20 20.45 9.33
N GLU A 216 16.18 19.65 9.67
CA GLU A 216 14.75 19.89 9.40
C GLU A 216 13.98 20.34 10.67
N LYS A 217 14.38 21.46 11.25
CA LYS A 217 13.89 21.98 12.55
C LYS A 217 12.41 22.31 12.63
N ASP A 218 11.72 22.41 11.49
CA ASP A 218 10.27 22.63 11.43
C ASP A 218 9.47 21.35 11.67
N VAL A 219 10.14 20.20 11.85
CA VAL A 219 9.52 18.90 12.10
C VAL A 219 9.94 18.38 13.48
N GLU A 220 8.95 18.09 14.30
CA GLU A 220 9.14 17.39 15.57
C GLU A 220 9.43 15.91 15.29
N LEU A 221 10.71 15.53 15.38
CA LEU A 221 11.15 14.15 15.23
C LEU A 221 11.07 13.40 16.55
N ARG A 222 10.32 12.30 16.57
CA ARG A 222 10.32 11.32 17.65
C ARG A 222 10.90 9.99 17.16
N HIS A 223 11.78 9.36 17.94
CA HIS A 223 12.19 7.98 17.72
C HIS A 223 11.37 7.04 18.61
N ALA A 224 10.92 5.92 18.05
CA ALA A 224 10.24 4.88 18.80
C ALA A 224 10.76 3.49 18.43
N LEU A 225 10.67 2.54 19.35
CA LEU A 225 10.93 1.13 19.06
C LEU A 225 9.67 0.50 18.43
N VAL A 226 9.85 -0.41 17.47
CA VAL A 226 8.75 -1.02 16.71
C VAL A 226 7.72 -1.72 17.60
N ASP A 227 8.16 -2.45 18.62
CA ASP A 227 7.28 -3.10 19.60
C ASP A 227 6.46 -2.09 20.44
N SER A 228 7.09 -0.98 20.85
CA SER A 228 6.39 0.11 21.54
C SER A 228 5.39 0.82 20.60
N THR A 229 5.75 0.96 19.33
CA THR A 229 4.88 1.57 18.31
C THR A 229 3.64 0.73 18.06
N ALA A 230 3.77 -0.59 17.93
CA ALA A 230 2.64 -1.51 17.80
C ALA A 230 1.67 -1.37 18.99
N MET A 231 2.19 -1.35 20.22
CA MET A 231 1.35 -1.11 21.41
C MET A 231 0.68 0.26 21.39
N GLU A 232 1.39 1.31 20.95
CA GLU A 232 0.88 2.68 20.95
C GLU A 232 -0.19 2.88 19.86
N LEU A 233 -0.08 2.23 18.70
CA LEU A 233 -1.10 2.25 17.65
C LEU A 233 -2.45 1.76 18.17
N VAL A 234 -2.47 0.71 19.00
CA VAL A 234 -3.70 0.19 19.61
C VAL A 234 -4.19 1.07 20.77
N ARG A 235 -3.27 1.66 21.55
CA ARG A 235 -3.63 2.39 22.79
C ARG A 235 -3.94 3.87 22.55
N ASN A 236 -3.31 4.51 21.58
CA ASN A 236 -3.48 5.92 21.26
C ASN A 236 -3.02 6.26 19.83
N PRO A 237 -3.72 5.80 18.78
CA PRO A 237 -3.34 6.03 17.38
C PRO A 237 -3.26 7.52 17.03
N ARG A 238 -3.98 8.38 17.73
CA ARG A 238 -3.99 9.85 17.52
C ARG A 238 -2.67 10.54 17.81
N ASN A 239 -1.73 9.87 18.48
CA ASN A 239 -0.38 10.41 18.71
C ASN A 239 0.45 10.43 17.43
N PHE A 240 0.03 9.72 16.39
CA PHE A 240 0.75 9.64 15.14
C PHE A 240 0.13 10.55 14.06
N SER A 241 0.99 11.18 13.27
CA SER A 241 0.63 11.86 12.02
C SER A 241 1.36 11.20 10.86
N VAL A 242 2.70 11.15 10.92
CA VAL A 242 3.55 10.45 9.97
C VAL A 242 4.45 9.48 10.72
N ILE A 243 4.47 8.23 10.25
CA ILE A 243 5.39 7.18 10.72
C ILE A 243 6.31 6.82 9.54
N VAL A 244 7.60 6.69 9.81
CA VAL A 244 8.56 6.17 8.83
C VAL A 244 9.33 5.00 9.44
N THR A 245 9.51 3.93 8.66
CA THR A 245 10.22 2.75 9.13
C THR A 245 10.79 1.91 7.98
N GLU A 246 11.62 0.95 8.35
CA GLU A 246 12.20 -0.01 7.43
C GLU A 246 11.13 -0.98 6.86
N ASN A 247 11.54 -1.78 5.88
CA ASN A 247 10.67 -2.58 5.03
C ASN A 247 9.75 -3.55 5.81
N MET A 248 10.32 -4.46 6.61
CA MET A 248 9.55 -5.48 7.31
C MET A 248 8.67 -4.87 8.42
N PHE A 249 9.19 -3.91 9.19
CA PHE A 249 8.40 -3.27 10.24
C PHE A 249 7.25 -2.46 9.64
N GLY A 250 7.50 -1.79 8.50
CA GLY A 250 6.49 -1.05 7.77
C GLY A 250 5.38 -1.93 7.23
N ASP A 251 5.70 -3.15 6.80
CA ASP A 251 4.73 -4.14 6.37
C ASP A 251 3.78 -4.53 7.51
N ILE A 252 4.34 -4.97 8.63
CA ILE A 252 3.58 -5.43 9.79
C ILE A 252 2.73 -4.32 10.40
N LEU A 253 3.34 -3.16 10.67
CA LEU A 253 2.63 -2.04 11.31
C LEU A 253 1.55 -1.43 10.42
N SER A 254 1.70 -1.43 9.10
CA SER A 254 0.66 -0.90 8.21
C SER A 254 -0.55 -1.82 8.14
N ASP A 255 -0.38 -3.13 8.25
CA ASP A 255 -1.49 -4.07 8.31
C ASP A 255 -2.23 -3.94 9.65
N GLU A 256 -1.52 -3.74 10.76
CA GLU A 256 -2.13 -3.37 12.05
C GLU A 256 -2.92 -2.06 11.95
N MET A 257 -2.34 -1.03 11.29
CA MET A 257 -3.03 0.25 11.06
C MET A 257 -4.30 0.07 10.21
N ALA A 258 -4.30 -0.82 9.22
CA ALA A 258 -5.47 -1.11 8.42
C ALA A 258 -6.61 -1.68 9.25
N GLU A 259 -6.32 -2.65 10.12
CA GLU A 259 -7.31 -3.26 11.00
C GLU A 259 -7.91 -2.24 11.98
N ILE A 260 -7.10 -1.39 12.61
CA ILE A 260 -7.63 -0.34 13.49
C ILE A 260 -8.37 0.77 12.74
N ALA A 261 -8.14 0.95 11.44
CA ALA A 261 -8.90 1.87 10.60
C ALA A 261 -10.23 1.27 10.08
N GLY A 262 -10.50 -0.01 10.37
CA GLY A 262 -11.76 -0.68 10.11
C GLY A 262 -11.74 -1.78 9.05
N SER A 263 -10.84 -1.76 8.09
CA SER A 263 -10.66 -2.85 7.12
C SER A 263 -9.41 -2.64 6.26
N LEU A 264 -8.72 -3.73 5.95
CA LEU A 264 -7.64 -3.76 4.95
C LEU A 264 -8.13 -3.32 3.56
N GLY A 265 -9.42 -3.54 3.26
CA GLY A 265 -10.09 -3.07 2.03
C GLY A 265 -10.24 -1.54 1.91
N MET A 266 -9.85 -0.79 2.94
CA MET A 266 -9.85 0.68 2.97
C MET A 266 -8.44 1.28 2.88
N LEU A 267 -7.37 0.47 2.87
CA LEU A 267 -5.99 0.95 2.90
C LEU A 267 -5.38 1.04 1.50
N PRO A 268 -5.30 2.24 0.89
CA PRO A 268 -4.59 2.43 -0.38
C PRO A 268 -3.09 2.40 -0.18
N SER A 269 -2.35 2.29 -1.28
CA SER A 269 -0.90 2.32 -1.26
C SER A 269 -0.33 2.92 -2.56
N ALA A 270 0.77 3.66 -2.43
CA ALA A 270 1.57 4.18 -3.52
C ALA A 270 3.04 3.81 -3.30
N SER A 271 3.64 3.14 -4.27
CA SER A 271 5.08 2.86 -4.29
C SER A 271 5.76 3.83 -5.25
N LEU A 272 6.66 4.67 -4.74
CA LEU A 272 7.26 5.80 -5.45
C LEU A 272 8.79 5.64 -5.56
N GLY A 273 9.35 6.19 -6.63
CA GLY A 273 10.78 6.35 -6.85
C GLY A 273 11.24 7.80 -6.67
N GLU A 274 12.34 8.14 -7.36
CA GLU A 274 12.88 9.51 -7.37
C GLU A 274 12.05 10.49 -8.22
N ASN A 275 11.30 9.97 -9.18
CA ASN A 275 10.48 10.74 -10.12
C ASN A 275 8.99 10.65 -9.75
N ALA A 276 8.14 11.34 -10.51
CA ALA A 276 6.69 11.28 -10.37
C ALA A 276 6.09 9.89 -10.71
N PHE A 277 6.86 8.99 -11.34
CA PHE A 277 6.41 7.63 -11.66
C PHE A 277 6.14 6.83 -10.37
N GLY A 278 5.00 6.12 -10.35
CA GLY A 278 4.61 5.29 -9.22
C GLY A 278 3.83 4.03 -9.62
N LEU A 279 3.80 3.07 -8.68
CA LEU A 279 2.95 1.89 -8.72
C LEU A 279 1.93 2.01 -7.59
N TYR A 280 0.66 1.84 -7.93
CA TYR A 280 -0.50 2.08 -7.06
C TYR A 280 -1.30 0.79 -6.93
N GLU A 281 -1.44 0.31 -5.69
CA GLU A 281 -2.05 -0.98 -5.37
C GLU A 281 -2.76 -0.89 -4.01
N PRO A 282 -3.82 -1.67 -3.74
CA PRO A 282 -4.33 -1.79 -2.38
C PRO A 282 -3.30 -2.50 -1.50
N SER A 283 -3.27 -2.21 -0.21
CA SER A 283 -2.36 -2.89 0.73
C SER A 283 -2.78 -4.33 1.03
N GLY A 284 -4.03 -4.70 0.71
CA GLY A 284 -4.57 -6.04 0.91
C GLY A 284 -4.02 -7.08 -0.07
N GLY A 285 -4.07 -8.35 0.33
CA GLY A 285 -3.66 -9.49 -0.49
C GLY A 285 -4.71 -9.88 -1.54
N SER A 286 -4.46 -10.99 -2.22
CA SER A 286 -5.28 -11.51 -3.32
C SER A 286 -6.62 -12.15 -2.90
N ALA A 287 -6.81 -12.42 -1.60
CA ALA A 287 -8.03 -13.01 -1.03
C ALA A 287 -8.64 -14.13 -1.90
N PRO A 288 -7.90 -15.22 -2.16
CA PRO A 288 -8.31 -16.26 -3.11
C PRO A 288 -9.61 -16.96 -2.71
N ASP A 289 -9.96 -16.93 -1.44
CA ASP A 289 -11.19 -17.56 -0.91
C ASP A 289 -12.47 -16.84 -1.37
N ILE A 290 -12.38 -15.56 -1.78
CA ILE A 290 -13.53 -14.76 -2.27
C ILE A 290 -13.39 -14.32 -3.73
N ALA A 291 -12.33 -14.72 -4.41
CA ALA A 291 -12.08 -14.38 -5.80
C ALA A 291 -13.23 -14.86 -6.72
N GLY A 292 -13.65 -14.01 -7.65
CA GLY A 292 -14.75 -14.29 -8.59
C GLY A 292 -16.16 -14.22 -8.00
N GLN A 293 -16.30 -13.92 -6.69
CA GLN A 293 -17.60 -13.84 -6.02
C GLN A 293 -18.22 -12.44 -6.06
N ASN A 294 -17.51 -11.45 -6.57
CA ASN A 294 -17.98 -10.06 -6.64
C ASN A 294 -18.34 -9.44 -5.26
N ILE A 295 -17.64 -9.85 -4.21
CA ILE A 295 -17.88 -9.36 -2.83
C ILE A 295 -16.69 -8.61 -2.22
N ALA A 296 -15.56 -8.53 -2.94
CA ALA A 296 -14.38 -7.80 -2.52
C ALA A 296 -14.66 -6.29 -2.39
N ASN A 297 -13.98 -5.64 -1.46
CA ASN A 297 -14.04 -4.18 -1.31
C ASN A 297 -13.10 -3.51 -2.33
N PRO A 298 -13.57 -2.71 -3.30
CA PRO A 298 -12.72 -2.05 -4.28
C PRO A 298 -12.19 -0.69 -3.81
N LEU A 299 -12.60 -0.19 -2.63
CA LEU A 299 -12.33 1.18 -2.20
C LEU A 299 -10.84 1.46 -2.01
N ALA A 300 -10.05 0.51 -1.49
CA ALA A 300 -8.60 0.67 -1.38
C ALA A 300 -7.94 0.87 -2.75
N THR A 301 -8.36 0.13 -3.78
CA THR A 301 -7.84 0.28 -5.15
C THR A 301 -8.32 1.59 -5.78
N ILE A 302 -9.55 2.01 -5.54
CA ILE A 302 -10.09 3.30 -5.99
C ILE A 302 -9.34 4.46 -5.34
N LEU A 303 -9.05 4.37 -4.04
CA LEU A 303 -8.23 5.37 -3.33
C LEU A 303 -6.77 5.35 -3.78
N SER A 304 -6.22 4.16 -4.10
CA SER A 304 -4.89 4.07 -4.74
C SER A 304 -4.87 4.74 -6.11
N ALA A 305 -5.97 4.63 -6.86
CA ALA A 305 -6.14 5.36 -8.13
C ALA A 305 -6.25 6.89 -7.92
N ALA A 306 -6.83 7.36 -6.81
CA ALA A 306 -6.79 8.78 -6.44
C ALA A 306 -5.34 9.23 -6.15
N MET A 307 -4.56 8.43 -5.43
CA MET A 307 -3.12 8.72 -5.23
C MET A 307 -2.35 8.75 -6.57
N LEU A 308 -2.68 7.87 -7.52
CA LEU A 308 -2.10 7.88 -8.87
C LEU A 308 -2.36 9.21 -9.59
N LEU A 309 -3.60 9.68 -9.56
CA LEU A 309 -3.99 10.97 -10.14
C LEU A 309 -3.20 12.13 -9.53
N GLU A 310 -3.04 12.15 -8.20
CA GLU A 310 -2.33 13.23 -7.51
C GLU A 310 -0.82 13.16 -7.72
N LEU A 311 -0.22 12.00 -7.42
CA LEU A 311 1.23 11.89 -7.25
C LEU A 311 1.98 11.69 -8.57
N SER A 312 1.41 10.91 -9.51
CA SER A 312 2.04 10.67 -10.82
C SER A 312 1.55 11.60 -11.91
N LEU A 313 0.24 11.87 -11.97
CA LEU A 313 -0.33 12.66 -13.07
C LEU A 313 -0.46 14.16 -12.73
N GLY A 314 -0.34 14.55 -11.45
CA GLY A 314 -0.50 15.93 -11.01
C GLY A 314 -1.95 16.45 -11.03
N GLU A 315 -2.92 15.55 -11.27
CA GLU A 315 -4.35 15.85 -11.40
C GLU A 315 -5.03 15.92 -10.03
N LYS A 316 -4.57 16.84 -9.17
CA LYS A 316 -5.02 17.00 -7.78
C LYS A 316 -6.54 17.18 -7.64
N LYS A 317 -7.16 17.90 -8.58
CA LYS A 317 -8.60 18.13 -8.54
C LYS A 317 -9.38 16.85 -8.81
N ALA A 318 -8.91 16.04 -9.75
CA ALA A 318 -9.48 14.72 -10.03
C ALA A 318 -9.32 13.78 -8.85
N ALA A 319 -8.14 13.75 -8.21
CA ALA A 319 -7.88 12.96 -7.01
C ALA A 319 -8.84 13.32 -5.87
N ALA A 320 -8.93 14.60 -5.52
CA ALA A 320 -9.85 15.08 -4.48
C ALA A 320 -11.32 14.75 -4.79
N ARG A 321 -11.72 14.77 -6.08
CA ARG A 321 -13.08 14.39 -6.50
C ARG A 321 -13.34 12.91 -6.20
N VAL A 322 -12.37 12.02 -6.48
CA VAL A 322 -12.51 10.58 -6.17
C VAL A 322 -12.58 10.34 -4.67
N GLU A 323 -11.71 10.95 -3.88
CA GLU A 323 -11.73 10.84 -2.42
C GLU A 323 -13.06 11.32 -1.83
N ASN A 324 -13.56 12.47 -2.26
CA ASN A 324 -14.86 13.00 -1.84
C ASN A 324 -16.02 12.08 -2.26
N ALA A 325 -15.95 11.43 -3.43
CA ALA A 325 -16.96 10.47 -3.86
C ALA A 325 -17.00 9.24 -2.95
N VAL A 326 -15.84 8.72 -2.55
CA VAL A 326 -15.74 7.62 -1.56
C VAL A 326 -16.36 8.04 -0.22
N GLU A 327 -16.03 9.22 0.31
CA GLU A 327 -16.63 9.74 1.55
C GLU A 327 -18.15 9.86 1.44
N LYS A 328 -18.67 10.37 0.33
CA LYS A 328 -20.12 10.45 0.09
C LYS A 328 -20.78 9.08 0.06
N VAL A 329 -20.18 8.09 -0.62
CA VAL A 329 -20.71 6.71 -0.66
C VAL A 329 -20.82 6.13 0.73
N LEU A 330 -19.78 6.30 1.56
CA LEU A 330 -19.79 5.87 2.97
C LEU A 330 -20.87 6.59 3.77
N ALA A 331 -21.03 7.90 3.61
CA ALA A 331 -22.05 8.71 4.27
C ALA A 331 -23.48 8.33 3.83
N LEU A 332 -23.68 7.87 2.61
CA LEU A 332 -24.95 7.37 2.08
C LEU A 332 -25.23 5.90 2.45
N GLY A 333 -24.38 5.31 3.30
CA GLY A 333 -24.53 3.95 3.83
C GLY A 333 -23.99 2.84 2.94
N GLY A 334 -23.25 3.13 1.86
CA GLY A 334 -22.62 2.10 1.02
C GLY A 334 -21.59 1.29 1.81
N ARG A 335 -21.74 -0.04 1.84
CA ARG A 335 -20.85 -0.97 2.56
C ARG A 335 -20.61 -2.23 1.75
N THR A 336 -19.38 -2.65 1.64
CA THR A 336 -19.05 -4.03 1.25
C THR A 336 -19.07 -4.92 2.49
N LYS A 337 -18.99 -6.23 2.29
CA LYS A 337 -19.17 -7.22 3.36
C LYS A 337 -18.20 -7.04 4.55
N ASP A 338 -16.97 -6.62 4.29
CA ASP A 338 -15.90 -6.41 5.26
C ASP A 338 -16.14 -5.21 6.20
N ILE A 339 -16.87 -4.21 5.73
CA ILE A 339 -17.17 -2.97 6.47
C ILE A 339 -18.67 -2.81 6.80
N PHE A 340 -19.47 -3.87 6.58
CA PHE A 340 -20.90 -3.88 6.84
C PHE A 340 -21.20 -4.26 8.29
N SER A 341 -21.82 -3.36 9.04
CA SER A 341 -22.19 -3.58 10.47
C SER A 341 -23.65 -4.03 10.65
N GLY A 342 -24.50 -3.91 9.63
CA GLY A 342 -25.93 -4.25 9.69
C GLY A 342 -26.79 -3.17 10.35
N LYS A 343 -26.28 -1.96 10.51
CA LYS A 343 -27.04 -0.83 11.06
C LYS A 343 -28.09 -0.30 10.07
N GLU A 344 -29.12 0.34 10.65
CA GLU A 344 -30.12 1.04 9.85
C GLU A 344 -29.48 2.11 8.95
N GLY A 345 -29.88 2.12 7.69
CA GLY A 345 -29.31 3.02 6.65
C GLY A 345 -28.12 2.45 5.89
N GLU A 346 -27.50 1.37 6.36
CA GLU A 346 -26.46 0.68 5.59
C GLU A 346 -27.03 -0.15 4.45
N LYS A 347 -26.31 -0.18 3.34
CA LYS A 347 -26.61 -0.94 2.12
C LYS A 347 -25.45 -1.87 1.84
N LEU A 348 -25.66 -3.17 1.97
CA LEU A 348 -24.67 -4.16 1.57
C LEU A 348 -24.56 -4.19 0.04
N LEU A 349 -23.37 -3.90 -0.46
CA LEU A 349 -23.06 -3.80 -1.89
C LEU A 349 -22.03 -4.86 -2.26
N SER A 350 -22.16 -5.37 -3.47
CA SER A 350 -21.11 -6.14 -4.13
C SER A 350 -19.95 -5.25 -4.58
N CYS A 351 -18.86 -5.85 -5.05
CA CYS A 351 -17.70 -5.12 -5.56
C CYS A 351 -18.10 -4.17 -6.72
N SER A 352 -18.85 -4.67 -7.69
CA SER A 352 -19.28 -3.87 -8.84
C SER A 352 -20.29 -2.78 -8.47
N GLU A 353 -21.26 -3.07 -7.59
CA GLU A 353 -22.22 -2.06 -7.13
C GLU A 353 -21.52 -0.95 -6.33
N MET A 354 -20.47 -1.27 -5.53
CA MET A 354 -19.67 -0.27 -4.84
C MET A 354 -18.94 0.65 -5.83
N GLY A 355 -18.31 0.07 -6.86
CA GLY A 355 -17.64 0.86 -7.91
C GLY A 355 -18.64 1.77 -8.66
N ASP A 356 -19.79 1.24 -9.05
CA ASP A 356 -20.84 2.01 -9.73
C ASP A 356 -21.41 3.12 -8.82
N PHE A 357 -21.50 2.87 -7.50
CA PHE A 357 -21.94 3.88 -6.55
C PHE A 357 -20.94 5.01 -6.39
N VAL A 358 -19.62 4.71 -6.40
CA VAL A 358 -18.57 5.74 -6.41
C VAL A 358 -18.66 6.57 -7.70
N VAL A 359 -18.79 5.93 -8.86
CA VAL A 359 -18.95 6.63 -10.15
C VAL A 359 -20.16 7.58 -10.13
N ALA A 360 -21.27 7.18 -9.51
CA ALA A 360 -22.48 7.99 -9.40
C ALA A 360 -22.29 9.21 -8.45
N GLN A 361 -21.26 9.26 -7.60
CA GLN A 361 -20.97 10.37 -6.69
C GLN A 361 -19.88 11.33 -7.19
N LEU A 362 -19.23 11.01 -8.32
CA LEU A 362 -18.28 11.91 -8.97
C LEU A 362 -19.01 13.12 -9.58
#